data_c219bde66a9aae445c0a5147dc56d406
#
_entry.id   c219bde66a9aae445c0a5147dc56d406
#
_cell.length_a   1.000
_cell.length_b   1.000
_cell.length_c   1.000
_cell.angle_alpha   90.00
_cell.angle_beta   90.00
_cell.angle_gamma   90.00
#
_symmetry.space_group_name_H-M   'P 1'
#
loop_
_entity.id
_entity.type
_entity.pdbx_description
1 polymer ?
#
loop_
_entity_poly.entity_id
_entity_poly.type
_entity_poly.pdbx_seq_one_letter_code
_entity_poly.pdbx_strand_id
1 'polypeptide(L)'
;MQSFQSPSDTFAALGDATRLAILSRLASEGDMTVQEIARPFAMSLAAVSQHLKVLERAGLIARGRDGQKRPCRLNVERLAETARWFDHTRAAWEARLDRLERFLAQPQSPQPTVSKGEDSEP
;
A
#
# COMPACT_ATOMS: atom_id res chain seq x y z
N MET A 1 -15.42 18.29 -0.84
CA MET A 1 -14.79 17.69 -1.57
C MET A 1 -13.87 16.87 -0.99
N GLN A 2 -13.80 15.87 -1.32
CA GLN A 2 -12.98 15.06 -0.79
C GLN A 2 -11.65 15.39 -1.10
N SER A 3 -10.93 15.63 -0.22
CA SER A 3 -9.63 15.97 -0.52
C SER A 3 -8.87 14.78 -0.97
N PHE A 4 -7.91 15.02 -1.79
CA PHE A 4 -7.04 14.00 -2.27
C PHE A 4 -6.22 13.47 -1.12
N GLN A 5 -6.23 12.18 -0.96
CA GLN A 5 -5.41 11.54 0.03
C GLN A 5 -4.02 11.39 -0.51
N SER A 6 -3.04 11.64 0.30
CA SER A 6 -1.65 11.51 -0.13
C SER A 6 -1.30 10.04 -0.31
N PRO A 7 -0.32 9.73 -1.15
CA PRO A 7 0.15 8.35 -1.24
C PRO A 7 0.63 7.82 0.10
N SER A 8 1.19 8.68 0.92
CA SER A 8 1.65 8.27 2.24
C SER A 8 0.50 7.75 3.09
N ASP A 9 -0.63 8.43 3.08
CA ASP A 9 -1.81 7.98 3.83
C ASP A 9 -2.31 6.64 3.31
N THR A 10 -2.31 6.48 2.00
CA THR A 10 -2.73 5.24 1.39
C THR A 10 -1.82 4.09 1.80
N PHE A 11 -0.52 4.30 1.70
CA PHE A 11 0.41 3.23 2.05
C PHE A 11 0.39 2.92 3.54
N ALA A 12 0.15 3.91 4.37
CA ALA A 12 -0.01 3.65 5.80
C ALA A 12 -1.20 2.73 6.04
N ALA A 13 -2.31 2.97 5.35
CA ALA A 13 -3.48 2.12 5.49
C ALA A 13 -3.20 0.71 4.97
N LEU A 14 -2.38 0.59 3.93
CA LEU A 14 -2.06 -0.72 3.36
C LEU A 14 -0.99 -1.46 4.15
N GLY A 15 -0.37 -0.82 5.12
CA GLY A 15 0.74 -1.41 5.86
C GLY A 15 0.34 -2.38 6.94
N ASP A 16 -0.85 -2.93 6.87
CA ASP A 16 -1.35 -3.87 7.86
C ASP A 16 -1.90 -5.10 7.16
N ALA A 17 -1.50 -6.29 7.63
CA ALA A 17 -1.87 -7.52 6.96
C ALA A 17 -3.38 -7.75 6.94
N THR A 18 -4.06 -7.39 8.03
CA THR A 18 -5.51 -7.57 8.07
C THR A 18 -6.20 -6.67 7.07
N ARG A 19 -5.76 -5.41 6.97
CA ARG A 19 -6.36 -4.48 6.01
C ARG A 19 -6.13 -4.92 4.58
N LEU A 20 -4.93 -5.44 4.28
CA LEU A 20 -4.67 -5.98 2.95
C LEU A 20 -5.58 -7.17 2.65
N ALA A 21 -5.77 -8.03 3.63
CA ALA A 21 -6.65 -9.19 3.45
C ALA A 21 -8.09 -8.76 3.20
N ILE A 22 -8.54 -7.71 3.90
CA ILE A 22 -9.88 -7.20 3.68
C ILE A 22 -10.03 -6.68 2.25
N LEU A 23 -9.06 -5.89 1.80
CA LEU A 23 -9.13 -5.37 0.43
C LEU A 23 -9.10 -6.48 -0.60
N SER A 24 -8.31 -7.51 -0.37
CA SER A 24 -8.27 -8.65 -1.28
C SER A 24 -9.61 -9.35 -1.36
N ARG A 25 -10.28 -9.51 -0.21
CA ARG A 25 -11.59 -10.14 -0.22
C ARG A 25 -12.61 -9.30 -0.97
N LEU A 26 -12.59 -7.98 -0.75
CA LEU A 26 -13.52 -7.11 -1.47
C LEU A 26 -13.25 -7.14 -2.97
N ALA A 27 -11.99 -7.27 -3.36
CA ALA A 27 -11.65 -7.32 -4.78
C ALA A 27 -12.14 -8.60 -5.42
N SER A 28 -12.06 -9.72 -4.70
CA SER A 28 -12.41 -11.00 -5.31
C SER A 28 -13.87 -11.37 -5.11
N GLU A 29 -14.50 -10.90 -4.04
CA GLU A 29 -15.87 -11.33 -3.73
C GLU A 29 -16.91 -10.23 -3.90
N GLY A 30 -16.48 -9.00 -4.11
CA GLY A 30 -17.41 -7.90 -4.27
C GLY A 30 -17.82 -7.27 -2.95
N ASP A 31 -18.84 -6.47 -2.98
CA ASP A 31 -19.29 -5.72 -1.82
C ASP A 31 -19.70 -6.67 -0.69
N MET A 32 -19.34 -6.31 0.53
CA MET A 32 -19.64 -7.15 1.68
C MET A 32 -19.98 -6.31 2.89
N THR A 33 -20.86 -6.84 3.73
CA THR A 33 -21.14 -6.21 5.01
C THR A 33 -19.97 -6.45 5.97
N VAL A 34 -19.96 -5.68 7.06
CA VAL A 34 -18.91 -5.83 8.07
C VAL A 34 -18.88 -7.25 8.60
N GLN A 35 -20.07 -7.83 8.84
CA GLN A 35 -20.15 -9.18 9.37
C GLN A 35 -19.57 -10.20 8.41
N GLU A 36 -19.85 -10.04 7.13
CA GLU A 36 -19.29 -10.94 6.14
C GLU A 36 -17.78 -10.82 6.06
N ILE A 37 -17.29 -9.58 6.12
CA ILE A 37 -15.86 -9.35 6.10
C ILE A 37 -15.20 -9.99 7.32
N ALA A 38 -15.82 -9.87 8.47
CA ALA A 38 -15.22 -10.31 9.72
C ALA A 38 -15.17 -11.84 9.86
N ARG A 39 -16.02 -12.53 9.10
CA ARG A 39 -16.23 -13.95 9.33
C ARG A 39 -14.95 -14.78 9.39
N PRO A 40 -13.98 -14.61 8.48
CA PRO A 40 -12.78 -15.45 8.55
C PRO A 40 -11.70 -14.98 9.51
N PHE A 41 -11.89 -13.83 10.15
CA PHE A 41 -10.84 -13.29 11.01
C PHE A 41 -11.10 -13.67 12.45
N ALA A 42 -10.01 -14.00 13.17
CA ALA A 42 -10.10 -14.34 14.58
C ALA A 42 -9.96 -13.05 15.39
N MET A 43 -10.88 -12.13 15.22
CA MET A 43 -10.86 -10.90 15.98
C MET A 43 -12.29 -10.40 16.12
N SER A 44 -12.50 -9.48 17.03
CA SER A 44 -13.83 -8.98 17.31
C SER A 44 -14.35 -8.15 16.16
N LEU A 45 -15.67 -8.04 16.10
CA LEU A 45 -16.31 -7.19 15.13
C LEU A 45 -15.86 -5.76 15.29
N ALA A 46 -15.67 -5.32 16.53
CA ALA A 46 -15.20 -3.97 16.79
C ALA A 46 -13.80 -3.75 16.21
N ALA A 47 -12.93 -4.75 16.31
CA ALA A 47 -11.59 -4.64 15.74
C ALA A 47 -11.64 -4.56 14.23
N VAL A 48 -12.48 -5.39 13.61
CA VAL A 48 -12.65 -5.32 12.16
C VAL A 48 -13.17 -3.94 11.75
N SER A 49 -14.14 -3.42 12.50
CA SER A 49 -14.68 -2.09 12.21
C SER A 49 -13.62 -1.01 12.27
N GLN A 50 -12.66 -1.12 13.19
CA GLN A 50 -11.59 -0.15 13.27
C GLN A 50 -10.72 -0.21 12.02
N HIS A 51 -10.41 -1.41 11.55
CA HIS A 51 -9.66 -1.53 10.30
C HIS A 51 -10.43 -0.92 9.13
N LEU A 52 -11.74 -1.13 9.11
CA LEU A 52 -12.55 -0.56 8.03
C LEU A 52 -12.58 0.96 8.09
N LYS A 53 -12.57 1.54 9.29
CA LYS A 53 -12.52 2.99 9.41
C LYS A 53 -11.21 3.57 8.86
N VAL A 54 -10.11 2.89 9.10
CA VAL A 54 -8.83 3.32 8.55
C VAL A 54 -8.87 3.29 7.04
N LEU A 55 -9.38 2.19 6.48
CA LEU A 55 -9.49 2.05 5.03
C LEU A 55 -10.43 3.10 4.43
N GLU A 56 -11.51 3.39 5.11
CA GLU A 56 -12.47 4.37 4.64
C GLU A 56 -11.87 5.77 4.66
N ARG A 57 -11.16 6.11 5.72
CA ARG A 57 -10.51 7.42 5.80
C ARG A 57 -9.44 7.59 4.74
N ALA A 58 -8.77 6.50 4.39
CA ALA A 58 -7.77 6.55 3.32
C ALA A 58 -8.40 6.57 1.93
N GLY A 59 -9.73 6.46 1.86
CA GLY A 59 -10.42 6.50 0.58
C GLY A 59 -10.36 5.20 -0.20
N LEU A 60 -9.94 4.11 0.45
CA LEU A 60 -9.78 2.83 -0.24
C LEU A 60 -11.07 2.03 -0.29
N ILE A 61 -11.99 2.30 0.62
CA ILE A 61 -13.31 1.70 0.58
C ILE A 61 -14.35 2.79 0.82
N ALA A 62 -15.57 2.50 0.39
CA ALA A 62 -16.72 3.34 0.65
C ALA A 62 -17.81 2.47 1.25
N ARG A 63 -18.70 3.11 2.01
CA ARG A 63 -19.82 2.40 2.59
C ARG A 63 -21.05 2.68 1.75
N GLY A 64 -21.63 1.64 1.20
CA GLY A 64 -22.84 1.77 0.42
C GLY A 64 -24.06 1.70 1.30
N ARG A 65 -25.20 1.59 0.66
CA ARG A 65 -26.45 1.43 1.34
C ARG A 65 -27.32 0.49 0.55
N ASP A 66 -27.85 -0.52 1.23
CA ASP A 66 -28.71 -1.49 0.60
C ASP A 66 -29.76 -1.83 1.65
N GLY A 67 -30.85 -1.07 1.64
CA GLY A 67 -31.83 -1.17 2.70
C GLY A 67 -31.23 -0.71 4.01
N GLN A 68 -31.26 -1.56 5.01
CA GLN A 68 -30.63 -1.25 6.29
C GLN A 68 -29.19 -1.67 6.36
N LYS A 69 -28.71 -2.35 5.32
CA LYS A 69 -27.31 -2.79 5.31
C LYS A 69 -26.44 -1.68 4.78
N ARG A 70 -25.21 -1.72 5.19
CA ARG A 70 -24.20 -0.79 4.71
C ARG A 70 -22.98 -1.56 4.24
N PRO A 71 -23.07 -2.14 3.04
CA PRO A 71 -21.95 -2.92 2.55
C PRO A 71 -20.74 -2.04 2.30
N CYS A 72 -19.58 -2.65 2.44
CA CYS A 72 -18.32 -2.01 2.11
C CYS A 72 -18.01 -2.30 0.65
N ARG A 73 -17.55 -1.29 -0.05
CA ARG A 73 -17.23 -1.37 -1.47
C ARG A 73 -15.82 -0.89 -1.70
N LEU A 74 -15.08 -1.63 -2.49
CA LEU A 74 -13.73 -1.24 -2.85
C LEU A 74 -13.78 0.01 -3.73
N ASN A 75 -12.92 0.97 -3.41
CA ASN A 75 -12.79 2.16 -4.26
C ASN A 75 -11.73 1.87 -5.32
N VAL A 76 -12.19 1.36 -6.46
CA VAL A 76 -11.29 0.93 -7.52
C VAL A 76 -10.50 2.10 -8.09
N GLU A 77 -11.12 3.26 -8.17
CA GLU A 77 -10.43 4.43 -8.72
C GLU A 77 -9.27 4.86 -7.84
N ARG A 78 -9.46 4.83 -6.52
CA ARG A 78 -8.38 5.19 -5.61
C ARG A 78 -7.24 4.20 -5.72
N LEU A 79 -7.56 2.92 -5.83
CA LEU A 79 -6.52 1.91 -6.00
C LEU A 79 -5.79 2.10 -7.32
N ALA A 80 -6.50 2.45 -8.38
CA ALA A 80 -5.87 2.69 -9.68
C ALA A 80 -4.94 3.89 -9.61
N GLU A 81 -5.35 4.95 -8.92
CA GLU A 81 -4.48 6.10 -8.72
C GLU A 81 -3.21 5.73 -7.97
N THR A 82 -3.37 4.93 -6.93
CA THR A 82 -2.24 4.50 -6.13
C THR A 82 -1.30 3.64 -6.96
N ALA A 83 -1.85 2.75 -7.76
CA ALA A 83 -1.03 1.90 -8.63
C ALA A 83 -0.25 2.75 -9.63
N ARG A 84 -0.89 3.76 -10.20
CA ARG A 84 -0.19 4.63 -11.15
C ARG A 84 0.94 5.39 -10.48
N TRP A 85 0.68 5.88 -9.26
CA TRP A 85 1.72 6.57 -8.52
C TRP A 85 2.88 5.63 -8.22
N PHE A 86 2.55 4.41 -7.81
CA PHE A 86 3.57 3.42 -7.51
C PHE A 86 4.38 3.05 -8.75
N ASP A 87 3.71 2.88 -9.88
CA ASP A 87 4.40 2.54 -11.12
C ASP A 87 5.32 3.66 -11.56
N HIS A 88 4.88 4.90 -11.42
CA HIS A 88 5.72 6.03 -11.77
C HIS A 88 6.95 6.10 -10.87
N THR A 89 6.74 5.89 -9.57
CA THR A 89 7.84 5.93 -8.61
C THR A 89 8.79 4.77 -8.83
N ARG A 90 8.25 3.59 -9.13
CA ARG A 90 9.07 2.42 -9.41
C ARG A 90 9.96 2.65 -10.62
N ALA A 91 9.39 3.23 -11.68
CA ALA A 91 10.17 3.49 -12.88
C ALA A 91 11.31 4.46 -12.59
N ALA A 92 11.07 5.49 -11.78
CA ALA A 92 12.12 6.41 -11.41
C ALA A 92 13.23 5.73 -10.62
N TRP A 93 12.85 4.85 -9.69
CA TRP A 93 13.83 4.11 -8.91
C TRP A 93 14.61 3.14 -9.78
N GLU A 94 13.93 2.48 -10.71
CA GLU A 94 14.61 1.56 -11.61
C GLU A 94 15.64 2.27 -12.47
N ALA A 95 15.32 3.48 -12.92
CA ALA A 95 16.28 4.26 -13.68
C ALA A 95 17.51 4.60 -12.84
N ARG A 96 17.31 4.92 -11.58
CA ARG A 96 18.43 5.17 -10.68
C ARG A 96 19.25 3.93 -10.47
N LEU A 97 18.60 2.80 -10.29
CA LEU A 97 19.31 1.54 -10.10
C LEU A 97 20.11 1.17 -11.35
N ASP A 98 19.54 1.40 -12.54
CA ASP A 98 20.26 1.12 -13.77
C ASP A 98 21.50 1.98 -13.88
N ARG A 99 21.39 3.26 -13.53
CA ARG A 99 22.56 4.14 -13.57
C ARG A 99 23.62 3.67 -12.59
N LEU A 100 23.22 3.25 -11.42
CA LEU A 100 24.13 2.76 -10.43
C LEU A 100 24.82 1.47 -10.90
N GLU A 101 24.05 0.57 -11.50
CA GLU A 101 24.61 -0.65 -12.03
C GLU A 101 25.64 -0.36 -13.11
N ARG A 102 25.32 0.57 -14.00
CA ARG A 102 26.27 0.94 -15.05
C ARG A 102 27.54 1.53 -14.46
N PHE A 103 27.39 2.35 -13.43
CA PHE A 103 28.54 2.93 -12.77
C PHE A 103 29.41 1.84 -12.15
N LEU A 104 28.80 0.88 -11.47
CA LEU A 104 29.54 -0.19 -10.82
C LEU A 104 30.16 -1.16 -11.81
N ALA A 105 29.58 -1.29 -12.99
CA ALA A 105 30.11 -2.19 -14.00
C ALA A 105 31.29 -1.62 -14.76
N GLN A 106 31.50 -0.29 -14.67
CA GLN A 106 32.61 0.31 -15.42
C GLN A 106 33.93 -0.12 -14.82
N PRO A 107 34.92 -0.36 -15.67
CA PRO A 107 36.26 -0.60 -15.14
C PRO A 107 36.72 0.65 -14.46
N GLN A 108 37.07 0.57 -13.23
CA GLN A 108 37.43 1.75 -12.49
C GLN A 108 38.82 1.69 -12.02
N SER A 109 39.41 2.82 -11.87
CA SER A 109 40.64 2.86 -11.14
C SER A 109 40.37 2.38 -9.76
N PRO A 110 41.34 1.98 -9.03
CA PRO A 110 41.10 1.48 -7.68
C PRO A 110 40.25 2.46 -6.91
N GLN A 111 39.17 1.92 -6.38
CA GLN A 111 38.30 2.76 -5.65
C GLN A 111 38.89 3.09 -4.36
N PRO A 112 38.70 4.26 -3.96
CA PRO A 112 39.00 4.51 -2.59
C PRO A 112 37.95 3.75 -1.88
N THR A 113 37.98 2.97 -1.40
CA THR A 113 36.96 2.26 -0.94
C THR A 113 36.35 2.72 0.17
N VAL A 114 35.88 2.80 0.38
CA VAL A 114 35.27 3.08 1.23
C VAL A 114 34.99 2.42 2.16
N SER A 115 35.35 2.32 2.07
CA SER A 115 35.14 1.82 2.71
C SER A 115 34.99 1.44 3.63
N LYS A 116 35.02 1.47 3.64
CA LYS A 116 34.92 1.15 4.37
C LYS A 116 35.01 0.97 5.29
N GLY A 117 35.08 1.10 5.26
CA GLY A 117 35.30 0.92 5.98
C GLY A 117 35.69 0.85 6.68
N GLU A 118 36.10 0.82 6.36
CA GLU A 118 36.64 0.70 6.86
C GLU A 118 37.01 0.97 7.45
N ASP A 119 37.08 1.14 7.14
CA ASP A 119 37.56 1.35 7.62
C ASP A 119 37.96 1.63 8.19
N SER A 120 38.17 1.66 8.01
CA SER A 120 38.69 1.81 8.46
C SER A 120 39.38 2.01 8.96
N GLU A 121 39.89 1.98 8.90
CA GLU A 121 40.54 2.19 9.25
C GLU A 121 41.00 2.36 9.78
N PRO A 122 41.31 2.23 9.90
CA PRO A 122 41.77 2.46 10.46
C PRO A 122 41.95 2.61 10.82
#